data_949d0a1ce3fba3cc5d395af4055eb3e4
#
_entry.id   949d0a1ce3fba3cc5d395af4055eb3e4
#
_cell.length_a   1.000
_cell.length_b   1.000
_cell.length_c   1.000
_cell.angle_alpha   90.00
_cell.angle_beta   90.00
_cell.angle_gamma   90.00
#
_symmetry.space_group_name_H-M   'P 1'
#
loop_
_entity.id
_entity.type
_entity.pdbx_description
1 polymer ?
#
loop_
_entity_poly.entity_id
_entity_poly.type
_entity_poly.pdbx_seq_one_letter_code
_entity_poly.pdbx_strand_id
1 'polypeptide(L)'
;MDDAWLRAIAHAESNFDALAVSSKGAQGVMQLMPDTAQEYGVNDPFSPQQSIDGGARYMRALLRRYNGDRPLAAAAYNAGIGAVTRYKGVPPYAETLAYVDKVMALYARYREAMGIRTEVPAR
;
A
#
# COMPACT_ATOMS: atom_id res chain seq x y z
N MET A 1 -1.54 -10.13 -7.39
CA MET A 1 -2.00 -9.23 -6.31
C MET A 1 -3.41 -8.82 -6.63
N ASP A 2 -4.27 -8.82 -5.65
CA ASP A 2 -5.64 -8.53 -5.97
C ASP A 2 -5.94 -7.03 -6.06
N ASP A 3 -6.92 -6.72 -6.88
CA ASP A 3 -7.27 -5.35 -7.23
C ASP A 3 -7.84 -4.59 -6.03
N ALA A 4 -8.58 -5.29 -5.18
CA ALA A 4 -9.14 -4.66 -3.97
C ALA A 4 -8.03 -4.17 -3.05
N TRP A 5 -6.94 -4.92 -2.95
CA TRP A 5 -5.80 -4.52 -2.13
C TRP A 5 -5.13 -3.26 -2.68
N LEU A 6 -4.90 -3.23 -3.99
CA LEU A 6 -4.29 -2.07 -4.61
C LEU A 6 -5.16 -0.82 -4.46
N ARG A 7 -6.48 -0.97 -4.60
CA ARG A 7 -7.41 0.15 -4.40
C ARG A 7 -7.39 0.64 -2.96
N ALA A 8 -7.30 -0.27 -2.00
CA ALA A 8 -7.21 0.10 -0.58
C ALA A 8 -5.98 0.94 -0.29
N ILE A 9 -4.84 0.55 -0.87
CA ILE A 9 -3.59 1.30 -0.70
C ILE A 9 -3.72 2.69 -1.31
N ALA A 10 -4.18 2.79 -2.55
CA ALA A 10 -4.33 4.08 -3.24
C ALA A 10 -5.27 5.00 -2.48
N HIS A 11 -6.37 4.46 -1.98
CA HIS A 11 -7.34 5.22 -1.19
C HIS A 11 -6.71 5.74 0.10
N ALA A 12 -6.03 4.85 0.83
CA ALA A 12 -5.40 5.25 2.09
C ALA A 12 -4.30 6.27 1.88
N GLU A 13 -3.54 6.16 0.78
CA GLU A 13 -2.40 7.03 0.54
C GLU A 13 -2.81 8.43 0.09
N SER A 14 -3.73 8.54 -0.82
CA SER A 14 -4.01 9.84 -1.44
C SER A 14 -5.48 10.09 -1.72
N ASN A 15 -6.35 9.14 -1.41
CA ASN A 15 -7.75 9.18 -1.85
C ASN A 15 -7.82 9.37 -3.38
N PHE A 16 -6.91 8.70 -4.08
CA PHE A 16 -6.80 8.73 -5.56
C PHE A 16 -6.43 10.10 -6.12
N ASP A 17 -5.80 10.97 -5.32
CA ASP A 17 -5.40 12.29 -5.79
C ASP A 17 -4.05 12.19 -6.49
N ALA A 18 -4.06 12.39 -7.82
CA ALA A 18 -2.86 12.27 -8.64
C ALA A 18 -1.80 13.31 -8.28
N LEU A 19 -2.20 14.43 -7.69
CA LEU A 19 -1.29 15.54 -7.40
C LEU A 19 -0.87 15.61 -5.94
N ALA A 20 -1.24 14.61 -5.14
CA ALA A 20 -0.94 14.61 -3.71
C ALA A 20 0.56 14.59 -3.44
N VAL A 21 0.99 15.41 -2.49
CA VAL A 21 2.38 15.42 -2.02
C VAL A 21 2.32 15.47 -0.49
N SER A 22 2.97 14.50 0.16
CA SER A 22 2.98 14.47 1.61
C SER A 22 4.05 15.41 2.17
N SER A 23 4.00 15.67 3.47
CA SER A 23 5.01 16.49 4.14
C SER A 23 6.41 15.90 4.04
N LYS A 24 6.50 14.57 3.85
CA LYS A 24 7.78 13.88 3.72
C LYS A 24 8.26 13.77 2.27
N GLY A 25 7.46 14.23 1.31
CA GLY A 25 7.83 14.20 -0.10
C GLY A 25 7.34 13.00 -0.88
N ALA A 26 6.44 12.20 -0.32
CA ALA A 26 5.80 11.14 -1.08
C ALA A 26 4.85 11.77 -2.10
N GLN A 27 4.77 11.18 -3.29
CA GLN A 27 4.12 11.81 -4.42
C GLN A 27 3.13 10.90 -5.13
N GLY A 28 2.02 11.51 -5.56
CA GLY A 28 1.06 10.90 -6.47
C GLY A 28 0.07 9.97 -5.81
N VAL A 29 -0.69 9.26 -6.65
CA VAL A 29 -1.78 8.39 -6.19
C VAL A 29 -1.29 7.37 -5.16
N MET A 30 -0.12 6.78 -5.39
CA MET A 30 0.41 5.72 -4.54
C MET A 30 1.38 6.24 -3.49
N GLN A 31 1.62 7.55 -3.45
CA GLN A 31 2.50 8.19 -2.48
C GLN A 31 3.87 7.52 -2.39
N LEU A 32 4.53 7.42 -3.55
CA LEU A 32 5.86 6.86 -3.61
C LEU A 32 6.90 7.91 -3.24
N MET A 33 7.85 7.52 -2.41
CA MET A 33 9.01 8.36 -2.16
C MET A 33 9.87 8.40 -3.43
N PRO A 34 10.60 9.50 -3.67
CA PRO A 34 11.38 9.64 -4.91
C PRO A 34 12.33 8.47 -5.19
N ASP A 35 13.01 7.96 -4.17
CA ASP A 35 13.93 6.84 -4.35
C ASP A 35 13.19 5.58 -4.80
N THR A 36 12.04 5.30 -4.20
CA THR A 36 11.22 4.14 -4.57
C THR A 36 10.65 4.31 -5.97
N ALA A 37 10.18 5.52 -6.29
CA ALA A 37 9.68 5.80 -7.63
C ALA A 37 10.76 5.54 -8.67
N GLN A 38 11.98 5.98 -8.41
CA GLN A 38 13.10 5.76 -9.33
C GLN A 38 13.41 4.27 -9.47
N GLU A 39 13.45 3.56 -8.35
CA GLU A 39 13.73 2.12 -8.34
C GLU A 39 12.74 1.34 -9.20
N TYR A 40 11.49 1.74 -9.20
CA TYR A 40 10.43 1.05 -9.92
C TYR A 40 10.08 1.70 -11.25
N GLY A 41 10.96 2.57 -11.76
CA GLY A 41 10.83 3.11 -13.10
C GLY A 41 9.71 4.13 -13.29
N VAL A 42 9.32 4.80 -12.21
CA VAL A 42 8.29 5.83 -12.27
C VAL A 42 8.96 7.15 -12.62
N ASN A 43 8.83 7.59 -13.86
CA ASN A 43 9.44 8.84 -14.33
C ASN A 43 8.59 10.04 -13.94
N ASP A 44 7.27 9.88 -13.98
CA ASP A 44 6.34 10.94 -13.60
C ASP A 44 5.43 10.42 -12.49
N PRO A 45 5.76 10.73 -11.22
CA PRO A 45 4.95 10.23 -10.10
C PRO A 45 3.55 10.83 -10.04
N PHE A 46 3.30 11.91 -10.80
CA PHE A 46 1.97 12.53 -10.86
C PHE A 46 1.13 11.97 -12.01
N SER A 47 1.70 11.08 -12.82
CA SER A 47 0.92 10.30 -13.78
C SER A 47 0.20 9.19 -13.01
N PRO A 48 -1.14 9.17 -12.99
CA PRO A 48 -1.85 8.11 -12.26
C PRO A 48 -1.43 6.73 -12.71
N GLN A 49 -1.29 6.53 -14.02
CA GLN A 49 -0.92 5.24 -14.57
C GLN A 49 0.46 4.80 -14.11
N GLN A 50 1.44 5.70 -14.18
CA GLN A 50 2.81 5.35 -13.75
C GLN A 50 2.88 5.13 -12.24
N SER A 51 2.21 5.96 -11.46
CA SER A 51 2.19 5.83 -10.01
C SER A 51 1.57 4.50 -9.58
N ILE A 52 0.42 4.17 -10.16
CA ILE A 52 -0.29 2.93 -9.82
C ILE A 52 0.53 1.72 -10.24
N ASP A 53 1.10 1.75 -11.43
CA ASP A 53 1.92 0.64 -11.91
C ASP A 53 3.16 0.43 -11.04
N GLY A 54 3.88 1.50 -10.74
CA GLY A 54 5.06 1.42 -9.88
C GLY A 54 4.72 1.01 -8.46
N GLY A 55 3.66 1.59 -7.90
CA GLY A 55 3.19 1.24 -6.56
C GLY A 55 2.75 -0.21 -6.47
N ALA A 56 2.09 -0.71 -7.51
CA ALA A 56 1.68 -2.12 -7.57
C ALA A 56 2.90 -3.04 -7.57
N ARG A 57 3.92 -2.71 -8.35
CA ARG A 57 5.13 -3.53 -8.40
C ARG A 57 5.88 -3.49 -7.08
N TYR A 58 5.95 -2.34 -6.44
CA TYR A 58 6.55 -2.22 -5.12
C TYR A 58 5.78 -3.05 -4.08
N MET A 59 4.46 -2.90 -4.05
CA MET A 59 3.63 -3.67 -3.12
C MET A 59 3.74 -5.18 -3.37
N ARG A 60 3.81 -5.59 -4.64
CA ARG A 60 3.99 -7.01 -4.95
C ARG A 60 5.31 -7.53 -4.38
N ALA A 61 6.38 -6.74 -4.48
CA ALA A 61 7.66 -7.12 -3.89
C ALA A 61 7.56 -7.26 -2.37
N LEU A 62 6.83 -6.36 -1.71
CA LEU A 62 6.63 -6.43 -0.26
C LEU A 62 5.81 -7.66 0.13
N LEU A 63 4.75 -7.96 -0.62
CA LEU A 63 3.95 -9.15 -0.34
C LEU A 63 4.77 -10.42 -0.48
N ARG A 64 5.66 -10.48 -1.47
CA ARG A 64 6.56 -11.63 -1.61
C ARG A 64 7.51 -11.71 -0.43
N ARG A 65 8.06 -10.59 -0.02
CA ARG A 65 9.01 -10.56 1.09
C ARG A 65 8.40 -11.08 2.39
N TYR A 66 7.13 -10.80 2.61
CA TYR A 66 6.43 -11.17 3.84
C TYR A 66 5.45 -12.32 3.65
N ASN A 67 5.64 -13.11 2.60
CA ASN A 67 4.86 -14.33 2.36
C ASN A 67 3.35 -14.10 2.32
N GLY A 68 2.94 -12.96 1.76
CA GLY A 68 1.53 -12.63 1.62
C GLY A 68 0.88 -12.03 2.86
N ASP A 69 1.67 -11.74 3.89
CA ASP A 69 1.17 -11.10 5.11
C ASP A 69 0.84 -9.65 4.82
N ARG A 70 -0.43 -9.34 4.65
CA ARG A 70 -0.87 -8.00 4.26
C ARG A 70 -0.60 -6.93 5.31
N PRO A 71 -0.86 -7.17 6.59
CA PRO A 71 -0.50 -6.16 7.59
C PRO A 71 0.98 -5.82 7.58
N LEU A 72 1.85 -6.80 7.45
CA LEU A 72 3.29 -6.53 7.39
C LEU A 72 3.67 -5.78 6.12
N ALA A 73 3.10 -6.17 4.97
CA ALA A 73 3.38 -5.49 3.72
C ALA A 73 2.91 -4.03 3.76
N ALA A 74 1.73 -3.78 4.34
CA ALA A 74 1.22 -2.43 4.51
C ALA A 74 2.10 -1.62 5.44
N ALA A 75 2.54 -2.22 6.54
CA ALA A 75 3.43 -1.55 7.48
C ALA A 75 4.75 -1.17 6.81
N ALA A 76 5.31 -2.06 6.00
CA ALA A 76 6.55 -1.78 5.29
C ALA A 76 6.35 -0.71 4.22
N TYR A 77 5.19 -0.70 3.56
CA TYR A 77 4.87 0.33 2.57
C TYR A 77 4.86 1.71 3.24
N ASN A 78 4.31 1.81 4.44
CA ASN A 78 4.19 3.08 5.17
C ASN A 78 5.48 3.46 5.88
N ALA A 79 6.09 2.52 6.62
CA ALA A 79 7.21 2.83 7.51
C ALA A 79 8.58 2.40 6.98
N GLY A 80 8.60 1.60 5.90
CA GLY A 80 9.83 1.10 5.33
C GLY A 80 10.18 -0.29 5.85
N ILE A 81 10.89 -1.04 5.01
CA ILE A 81 11.33 -2.41 5.34
C ILE A 81 12.23 -2.38 6.58
N GLY A 82 13.08 -1.35 6.71
CA GLY A 82 14.00 -1.25 7.84
C GLY A 82 13.29 -1.22 9.19
N ALA A 83 12.17 -0.50 9.27
CA ALA A 83 11.41 -0.42 10.51
C ALA A 83 10.76 -1.77 10.84
N VAL A 84 10.19 -2.44 9.84
CA VAL A 84 9.59 -3.76 10.05
C VAL A 84 10.66 -4.77 10.50
N THR A 85 11.85 -4.69 9.92
CA THR A 85 12.95 -5.57 10.31
C THR A 85 13.38 -5.28 11.74
N ARG A 86 13.52 -4.00 12.09
CA ARG A 86 13.96 -3.60 13.45
C ARG A 86 13.00 -4.12 14.51
N TYR A 87 11.71 -4.00 14.29
CA TYR A 87 10.72 -4.38 15.29
C TYR A 87 10.20 -5.80 15.10
N LYS A 88 10.68 -6.50 14.07
CA LYS A 88 10.29 -7.90 13.78
C LYS A 88 8.78 -8.03 13.63
N GLY A 89 8.14 -7.03 13.05
CA GLY A 89 6.71 -6.98 12.88
C GLY A 89 6.27 -5.56 12.58
N VAL A 90 4.98 -5.30 12.77
CA VAL A 90 4.46 -3.95 12.58
C VAL A 90 5.11 -3.03 13.62
N PRO A 91 5.81 -1.97 13.18
CA PRO A 91 6.43 -1.07 14.16
C PRO A 91 5.36 -0.38 15.00
N PRO A 92 5.65 -0.11 16.29
CA PRO A 92 4.66 0.51 17.17
C PRO A 92 4.58 2.02 16.98
N TYR A 93 4.64 2.49 15.75
CA TYR A 93 4.47 3.90 15.42
C TYR A 93 2.98 4.19 15.30
N ALA A 94 2.51 5.25 15.96
CA ALA A 94 1.09 5.60 15.92
C ALA A 94 0.59 5.74 14.48
N GLU A 95 1.37 6.41 13.62
CA GLU A 95 1.00 6.57 12.21
C GLU A 95 0.88 5.23 11.50
N THR A 96 1.84 4.34 11.69
CA THR A 96 1.85 3.06 10.99
C THR A 96 0.71 2.15 11.48
N LEU A 97 0.47 2.11 12.77
CA LEU A 97 -0.62 1.33 13.33
C LEU A 97 -1.96 1.79 12.77
N ALA A 98 -2.19 3.11 12.73
CA ALA A 98 -3.41 3.67 12.16
C ALA A 98 -3.52 3.38 10.67
N TYR A 99 -2.40 3.46 9.95
CA TYR A 99 -2.36 3.18 8.52
C TYR A 99 -2.74 1.73 8.22
N VAL A 100 -2.15 0.79 8.94
CA VAL A 100 -2.45 -0.63 8.74
C VAL A 100 -3.93 -0.91 8.99
N ASP A 101 -4.48 -0.35 10.08
CA ASP A 101 -5.90 -0.52 10.39
C ASP A 101 -6.78 0.05 9.27
N LYS A 102 -6.43 1.24 8.78
CA LYS A 102 -7.19 1.90 7.72
C LYS A 102 -7.16 1.09 6.43
N VAL A 103 -5.98 0.61 6.04
CA VAL A 103 -5.84 -0.17 4.81
C VAL A 103 -6.61 -1.48 4.91
N MET A 104 -6.50 -2.17 6.04
CA MET A 104 -7.21 -3.44 6.21
C MET A 104 -8.72 -3.26 6.17
N ALA A 105 -9.23 -2.19 6.79
CA ALA A 105 -10.66 -1.88 6.75
C ALA A 105 -11.12 -1.55 5.32
N LEU A 106 -10.33 -0.74 4.61
CA LEU A 106 -10.64 -0.40 3.21
C LEU A 106 -10.59 -1.63 2.32
N TYR A 107 -9.63 -2.51 2.55
CA TYR A 107 -9.51 -3.75 1.80
C TYR A 107 -10.78 -4.59 1.92
N ALA A 108 -11.26 -4.77 3.15
CA ALA A 108 -12.48 -5.53 3.38
C ALA A 108 -13.67 -4.90 2.66
N ARG A 109 -13.78 -3.57 2.69
CA ARG A 109 -14.88 -2.86 2.04
C ARG A 109 -14.81 -2.98 0.53
N TYR A 110 -13.61 -2.87 -0.05
CA TYR A 110 -13.46 -3.02 -1.49
C TYR A 110 -13.76 -4.44 -1.95
N ARG A 111 -13.34 -5.44 -1.18
CA ARG A 111 -13.66 -6.83 -1.52
C ARG A 111 -15.16 -7.04 -1.55
N GLU A 112 -15.86 -6.53 -0.55
CA GLU A 112 -17.30 -6.65 -0.50
C GLU A 112 -17.97 -5.91 -1.66
N ALA A 113 -17.56 -4.67 -1.92
CA ALA A 113 -18.13 -3.86 -2.99
C ALA A 113 -17.88 -4.48 -4.37
N MET A 114 -16.76 -5.16 -4.54
CA MET A 114 -16.40 -5.80 -5.80
C MET A 114 -16.94 -7.22 -5.92
N GLY A 115 -17.69 -7.69 -4.92
CA GLY A 115 -18.27 -9.03 -4.95
C GLY A 115 -17.29 -10.14 -4.69
N ILE A 116 -16.13 -9.83 -4.09
CA ILE A 116 -15.12 -10.83 -3.78
C ILE A 116 -15.36 -11.35 -2.38
N ARG A 117 -15.50 -12.65 -2.23
CA ARG A 117 -15.71 -13.22 -0.93
C ARG A 117 -14.40 -13.56 -0.27
N THR A 118 -14.29 -13.25 1.00
CA THR A 118 -13.08 -13.50 1.75
C THR A 118 -13.12 -14.83 2.47
N GLU A 119 -14.29 -15.45 2.55
CA GLU A 119 -14.43 -16.68 3.31
C GLU A 119 -15.10 -17.72 2.49
N VAL A 120 -14.91 -18.96 2.88
CA VAL A 120 -15.56 -20.06 2.24
C VAL A 120 -16.99 -20.09 2.71
N PRO A 121 -17.92 -20.06 1.83
CA PRO A 121 -19.31 -20.14 2.22
C PRO A 121 -19.57 -21.50 2.79
N ALA A 122 -20.15 -21.47 3.84
CA ALA A 122 -20.51 -22.68 4.41
C ALA A 122 -21.61 -23.29 3.63
N ARG A 123 -21.61 -24.09 3.42
CA ARG A 123 -22.65 -24.61 3.04
C ARG A 123 -22.90 -25.23 2.21
#